data_1dd7620a7acd5af7aa00fe2f28b57f46
#
_entry.id   1dd7620a7acd5af7aa00fe2f28b57f46
#
_cell.length_a   1.000
_cell.length_b   1.000
_cell.length_c   1.000
_cell.angle_alpha   90.00
_cell.angle_beta   90.00
_cell.angle_gamma   90.00
#
_symmetry.space_group_name_H-M   'P 1'
#
loop_
_entity.id
_entity.type
_entity.pdbx_description
1 polymer ?
#
loop_
_entity_poly.entity_id
_entity_poly.type
_entity_poly.pdbx_seq_one_letter_code
_entity_poly.pdbx_strand_id
1 'polypeptide(L)'
;MFKKAAVFTDIHFGLKGNSKVHNQDCEDFIDWYIQQAKDNGCETGIFCGDWHHNRNSLNLTTMDATIRSMEKLGAAFEQFFFFDGNHDLYYKDKRDVNSTAFAKHIPGITFVDEITTIEDV
;
A
#
# COMPACT_ATOMS: atom_id res chain seq x y z
N MET A 1 10.97 18.30 -0.23
CA MET A 1 9.69 17.57 -0.08
C MET A 1 8.84 17.73 -1.32
N PHE A 2 7.75 17.05 -1.41
CA PHE A 2 6.85 17.10 -2.56
C PHE A 2 6.07 18.42 -2.62
N LYS A 3 5.71 18.83 -3.84
CA LYS A 3 4.76 19.93 -4.07
C LYS A 3 3.35 19.41 -4.20
N LYS A 4 3.20 18.19 -4.73
CA LYS A 4 1.93 17.51 -4.87
C LYS A 4 2.12 16.05 -4.50
N ALA A 5 1.19 15.49 -3.76
CA ALA A 5 1.17 14.07 -3.44
C ALA A 5 -0.17 13.47 -3.85
N ALA A 6 -0.14 12.25 -4.35
CA ALA A 6 -1.34 11.47 -4.59
C ALA A 6 -1.54 10.54 -3.39
N VAL A 7 -2.69 10.62 -2.75
CA VAL A 7 -2.97 9.91 -1.50
C VAL A 7 -4.15 8.98 -1.67
N PHE A 8 -4.04 7.76 -1.15
CA PHE A 8 -5.20 6.86 -1.04
C PHE A 8 -5.11 6.04 0.24
N THR A 9 -6.21 5.39 0.60
CA THR A 9 -6.31 4.62 1.83
C THR A 9 -7.40 3.55 1.68
N ASP A 10 -7.45 2.59 2.61
CA ASP A 10 -8.56 1.65 2.78
C ASP A 10 -8.90 0.84 1.52
N ILE A 11 -7.88 0.31 0.84
CA ILE A 11 -8.10 -0.49 -0.37
C ILE A 11 -8.65 -1.88 -0.05
N HIS A 12 -8.32 -2.44 1.12
CA HIS A 12 -8.88 -3.69 1.63
C HIS A 12 -8.73 -4.89 0.67
N PHE A 13 -7.53 -5.19 0.20
CA PHE A 13 -7.27 -6.43 -0.52
C PHE A 13 -7.71 -7.62 0.33
N GLY A 14 -8.34 -8.59 -0.31
CA GLY A 14 -8.82 -9.79 0.38
C GLY A 14 -10.22 -9.69 0.95
N LEU A 15 -10.92 -8.56 0.75
CA LEU A 15 -12.32 -8.43 1.13
C LEU A 15 -13.16 -9.52 0.45
N LYS A 16 -14.29 -9.88 1.05
CA LYS A 16 -15.21 -10.92 0.56
C LYS A 16 -14.53 -12.30 0.46
N GLY A 17 -13.79 -12.67 1.50
CA GLY A 17 -13.15 -13.98 1.57
C GLY A 17 -12.04 -14.19 0.57
N ASN A 18 -11.22 -13.18 0.33
CA ASN A 18 -10.13 -13.20 -0.65
C ASN A 18 -10.64 -13.37 -2.09
N SER A 19 -11.76 -12.74 -2.42
CA SER A 19 -12.37 -12.79 -3.76
C SER A 19 -11.41 -12.32 -4.84
N LYS A 20 -11.26 -13.15 -5.90
CA LYS A 20 -10.44 -12.78 -7.05
C LYS A 20 -10.98 -11.58 -7.80
N VAL A 21 -12.30 -11.44 -7.88
CA VAL A 21 -12.94 -10.30 -8.54
C VAL A 21 -12.63 -9.02 -7.76
N HIS A 22 -12.77 -9.06 -6.44
CA HIS A 22 -12.45 -7.90 -5.60
C HIS A 22 -10.97 -7.53 -5.69
N ASN A 23 -10.08 -8.53 -5.67
CA ASN A 23 -8.64 -8.28 -5.78
C ASN A 23 -8.28 -7.68 -7.14
N GLN A 24 -8.95 -8.11 -8.21
CA GLN A 24 -8.75 -7.53 -9.53
C GLN A 24 -9.22 -6.07 -9.57
N ASP A 25 -10.35 -5.78 -8.94
CA ASP A 25 -10.85 -4.39 -8.83
C ASP A 25 -9.86 -3.53 -8.07
N CYS A 26 -9.21 -4.06 -7.04
CA CYS A 26 -8.17 -3.34 -6.31
C CYS A 26 -6.95 -3.07 -7.19
N GLU A 27 -6.51 -4.06 -7.97
CA GLU A 27 -5.38 -3.86 -8.90
C GLU A 27 -5.73 -2.82 -9.99
N ASP A 28 -6.96 -2.86 -10.50
CA ASP A 28 -7.42 -1.88 -11.48
C ASP A 28 -7.44 -0.47 -10.87
N PHE A 29 -7.84 -0.34 -9.60
CA PHE A 29 -7.77 0.93 -8.90
C PHE A 29 -6.32 1.42 -8.78
N ILE A 30 -5.38 0.55 -8.46
CA ILE A 30 -3.96 0.92 -8.37
C ILE A 30 -3.46 1.47 -9.71
N ASP A 31 -3.80 0.81 -10.81
CA ASP A 31 -3.41 1.28 -12.15
C ASP A 31 -4.03 2.65 -12.46
N TRP A 32 -5.30 2.84 -12.13
CA TRP A 32 -5.99 4.13 -12.28
C TRP A 32 -5.35 5.22 -11.43
N TYR A 33 -5.05 4.91 -10.15
CA TYR A 33 -4.40 5.83 -9.22
C TYR A 33 -3.04 6.30 -9.76
N ILE A 34 -2.23 5.37 -10.25
CA ILE A 34 -0.92 5.70 -10.82
C ILE A 34 -1.08 6.61 -12.03
N GLN A 35 -2.05 6.33 -12.89
CA GLN A 35 -2.29 7.14 -14.08
C GLN A 35 -2.75 8.55 -13.71
N GLN A 36 -3.65 8.67 -12.74
CA GLN A 36 -4.11 9.98 -12.24
C GLN A 36 -2.96 10.78 -11.63
N ALA A 37 -2.10 10.12 -10.88
CA ALA A 37 -0.93 10.78 -10.28
C ALA A 37 -0.01 11.34 -11.36
N LYS A 38 0.26 10.56 -12.41
CA LYS A 38 1.08 11.00 -13.54
C LYS A 38 0.45 12.17 -14.29
N ASP A 39 -0.85 12.10 -14.55
CA ASP A 39 -1.57 13.14 -15.27
C ASP A 39 -1.59 14.47 -14.49
N ASN A 40 -1.49 14.41 -13.18
CA ASN A 40 -1.48 15.58 -12.31
C ASN A 40 -0.08 15.99 -11.83
N GLY A 41 0.97 15.34 -12.33
CA GLY A 41 2.34 15.70 -12.00
C GLY A 41 2.76 15.36 -10.58
N CYS A 42 2.16 14.33 -9.98
CA CYS A 42 2.51 13.90 -8.62
C CYS A 42 3.67 12.90 -8.69
N GLU A 43 4.82 13.28 -8.13
CA GLU A 43 6.00 12.41 -8.04
C GLU A 43 6.04 11.62 -6.73
N THR A 44 5.20 11.99 -5.78
CA THR A 44 5.09 11.36 -4.46
C THR A 44 3.72 10.73 -4.29
N GLY A 45 3.71 9.49 -3.82
CA GLY A 45 2.50 8.78 -3.45
C GLY A 45 2.48 8.46 -1.96
N ILE A 46 1.29 8.41 -1.36
CA ILE A 46 1.12 8.11 0.06
C ILE A 46 -0.07 7.15 0.20
N PHE A 47 0.16 6.06 0.92
CA PHE A 47 -0.90 5.15 1.34
C PHE A 47 -1.07 5.24 2.84
N CYS A 48 -2.31 5.44 3.30
CA CYS A 48 -2.61 5.78 4.70
C CYS A 48 -3.18 4.63 5.54
N GLY A 49 -3.05 3.39 5.10
CA GLY A 49 -3.42 2.24 5.93
C GLY A 49 -4.59 1.43 5.41
N ASP A 50 -4.79 0.27 6.03
CA ASP A 50 -5.83 -0.70 5.70
C ASP A 50 -5.69 -1.27 4.29
N TRP A 51 -4.50 -1.79 3.99
CA TRP A 51 -4.22 -2.45 2.71
C TRP A 51 -4.96 -3.78 2.61
N HIS A 52 -4.85 -4.63 3.64
CA HIS A 52 -5.55 -5.91 3.69
C HIS A 52 -6.82 -5.80 4.54
N HIS A 53 -7.90 -6.41 4.07
CA HIS A 53 -9.13 -6.51 4.86
C HIS A 53 -8.96 -7.48 6.02
N ASN A 54 -8.35 -8.64 5.76
CA ASN A 54 -8.20 -9.70 6.73
C ASN A 54 -6.73 -9.87 7.10
N ARG A 55 -6.36 -9.47 8.32
CA ARG A 55 -4.96 -9.48 8.78
C ARG A 55 -4.48 -10.85 9.27
N ASN A 56 -5.40 -11.78 9.53
CA ASN A 56 -5.07 -13.10 10.09
C ASN A 56 -4.96 -14.18 9.05
N SER A 57 -5.58 -13.99 7.90
CA SER A 57 -5.68 -15.04 6.89
C SER A 57 -5.69 -14.42 5.50
N LEU A 58 -4.60 -14.64 4.78
CA LEU A 58 -4.45 -14.20 3.40
C LEU A 58 -4.12 -15.42 2.54
N ASN A 59 -4.84 -15.59 1.44
CA ASN A 59 -4.48 -16.65 0.51
C ASN A 59 -3.36 -16.18 -0.44
N LEU A 60 -2.78 -17.12 -1.17
CA LEU A 60 -1.65 -16.84 -2.07
C LEU A 60 -2.05 -15.89 -3.20
N THR A 61 -3.28 -15.98 -3.69
CA THR A 61 -3.78 -15.10 -4.75
C THR A 61 -3.80 -13.64 -4.30
N THR A 62 -4.28 -13.39 -3.08
CA THR A 62 -4.31 -12.05 -2.50
C THR A 62 -2.91 -11.51 -2.25
N MET A 63 -2.00 -12.33 -1.73
CA MET A 63 -0.61 -11.93 -1.54
C MET A 63 0.08 -11.61 -2.84
N ASP A 64 -0.17 -12.41 -3.87
CA ASP A 64 0.40 -12.17 -5.20
C ASP A 64 -0.07 -10.84 -5.79
N ALA A 65 -1.38 -10.57 -5.71
CA ALA A 65 -1.95 -9.29 -6.14
C ALA A 65 -1.35 -8.10 -5.36
N THR A 66 -1.16 -8.27 -4.06
CA THR A 66 -0.54 -7.27 -3.19
C THR A 66 0.89 -6.96 -3.62
N ILE A 67 1.70 -7.99 -3.83
CA ILE A 67 3.11 -7.82 -4.22
C ILE A 67 3.19 -7.10 -5.57
N ARG A 68 2.40 -7.52 -6.56
CA ARG A 68 2.37 -6.88 -7.88
C ARG A 68 2.01 -5.40 -7.77
N SER A 69 0.99 -5.09 -6.97
CA SER A 69 0.53 -3.71 -6.79
C SER A 69 1.58 -2.84 -6.11
N MET A 70 2.22 -3.37 -5.06
CA MET A 70 3.27 -2.63 -4.36
C MET A 70 4.50 -2.39 -5.24
N GLU A 71 4.87 -3.37 -6.05
CA GLU A 71 5.97 -3.21 -7.00
C GLU A 71 5.67 -2.11 -8.03
N LYS A 72 4.43 -2.06 -8.54
CA LYS A 72 3.99 -1.00 -9.45
C LYS A 72 4.08 0.38 -8.80
N LEU A 73 3.63 0.48 -7.54
CA LEU A 73 3.67 1.74 -6.80
C LEU A 73 5.11 2.21 -6.58
N GLY A 74 5.98 1.30 -6.15
CA GLY A 74 7.39 1.63 -5.93
C GLY A 74 8.10 2.07 -7.21
N ALA A 75 7.73 1.52 -8.35
CA ALA A 75 8.31 1.86 -9.64
C ALA A 75 7.74 3.15 -10.24
N ALA A 76 6.50 3.51 -9.90
CA ALA A 76 5.79 4.62 -10.52
C ALA A 76 6.11 5.99 -9.89
N PHE A 77 6.54 6.01 -8.65
CA PHE A 77 6.80 7.25 -7.90
C PHE A 77 8.27 7.39 -7.55
N GLU A 78 8.75 8.63 -7.46
CA GLU A 78 10.08 8.91 -6.92
C GLU A 78 10.15 8.52 -5.45
N GLN A 79 9.06 8.81 -4.70
CA GLN A 79 8.92 8.45 -3.31
C GLN A 79 7.51 7.93 -3.08
N PHE A 80 7.38 6.76 -2.47
CA PHE A 80 6.09 6.23 -2.07
C PHE A 80 6.15 5.86 -0.60
N PHE A 81 5.31 6.50 0.21
CA PHE A 81 5.24 6.28 1.65
C PHE A 81 4.06 5.37 1.97
N PHE A 82 4.34 4.32 2.72
CA PHE A 82 3.35 3.30 3.07
C PHE A 82 3.17 3.27 4.58
N PHE A 83 1.99 3.64 5.05
CA PHE A 83 1.61 3.57 6.46
C PHE A 83 0.75 2.34 6.69
N ASP A 84 1.05 1.56 7.74
CA ASP A 84 0.20 0.44 8.10
C ASP A 84 -1.05 0.92 8.84
N GLY A 85 -2.17 0.19 8.67
CA GLY A 85 -3.44 0.49 9.33
C GLY A 85 -3.82 -0.59 10.33
N ASN A 86 -4.94 -0.40 11.01
CA ASN A 86 -5.43 -1.35 12.02
C ASN A 86 -5.72 -2.73 11.44
N HIS A 87 -6.24 -2.80 10.21
CA HIS A 87 -6.55 -4.07 9.56
C HIS A 87 -5.33 -4.82 9.05
N ASP A 88 -4.18 -4.16 9.00
CA ASP A 88 -2.93 -4.77 8.54
C ASP A 88 -2.17 -5.46 9.68
N LEU A 89 -2.50 -5.17 10.93
CA LEU A 89 -1.84 -5.75 12.08
C LEU A 89 -2.40 -7.12 12.42
N TYR A 90 -1.52 -8.10 12.62
CA TYR A 90 -1.90 -9.43 13.08
C TYR A 90 -2.39 -9.37 14.53
N TYR A 91 -1.65 -8.66 15.39
CA TYR A 91 -2.06 -8.35 16.76
C TYR A 91 -2.20 -6.84 16.86
N LYS A 92 -3.28 -6.37 17.49
CA LYS A 92 -3.59 -4.93 17.59
C LYS A 92 -2.47 -4.09 18.21
N ASP A 93 -1.75 -4.64 19.17
CA ASP A 93 -0.73 -3.95 19.95
C ASP A 93 0.70 -4.34 19.55
N LYS A 94 0.90 -5.12 18.48
CA LYS A 94 2.23 -5.54 18.02
C LYS A 94 2.42 -5.18 16.56
N ARG A 95 3.18 -4.12 16.33
CA ARG A 95 3.40 -3.61 14.98
C ARG A 95 4.46 -4.37 14.19
N ASP A 96 5.25 -5.21 14.84
CA ASP A 96 6.24 -6.04 14.18
C ASP A 96 5.62 -7.26 13.48
N VAL A 97 4.37 -7.59 13.80
CA VAL A 97 3.64 -8.71 13.19
C VAL A 97 2.40 -8.17 12.48
N ASN A 98 2.48 -7.93 11.19
CA ASN A 98 1.34 -7.46 10.40
C ASN A 98 1.41 -8.01 8.98
N SER A 99 0.30 -7.91 8.26
CA SER A 99 0.16 -8.50 6.92
C SER A 99 0.91 -7.75 5.82
N THR A 100 1.44 -6.58 6.13
CA THR A 100 2.16 -5.73 5.17
C THR A 100 3.64 -5.53 5.52
N ALA A 101 4.16 -6.26 6.51
CA ALA A 101 5.55 -6.09 6.96
C ALA A 101 6.57 -6.28 5.84
N PHE A 102 6.27 -7.14 4.85
CA PHE A 102 7.16 -7.36 3.72
C PHE A 102 7.31 -6.13 2.82
N ALA A 103 6.44 -5.12 2.95
CA ALA A 103 6.55 -3.88 2.19
C ALA A 103 7.89 -3.17 2.42
N LYS A 104 8.52 -3.41 3.56
CA LYS A 104 9.86 -2.89 3.87
C LYS A 104 10.92 -3.33 2.86
N HIS A 105 10.67 -4.42 2.16
CA HIS A 105 11.61 -5.01 1.21
C HIS A 105 11.27 -4.72 -0.26
N ILE A 106 10.21 -3.97 -0.52
CA ILE A 106 9.82 -3.61 -1.89
C ILE A 106 10.60 -2.36 -2.32
N PRO A 107 11.34 -2.43 -3.44
CA PRO A 107 12.08 -1.25 -3.92
C PRO A 107 11.16 -0.06 -4.18
N GLY A 108 11.59 1.11 -3.76
CA GLY A 108 10.86 2.36 -3.98
C GLY A 108 9.78 2.65 -2.95
N ILE A 109 9.55 1.76 -2.00
CA ILE A 109 8.56 1.95 -0.93
C ILE A 109 9.27 2.27 0.38
N THR A 110 8.88 3.37 1.02
CA THR A 110 9.30 3.73 2.37
C THR A 110 8.19 3.35 3.33
N PHE A 111 8.43 2.32 4.13
CA PHE A 111 7.46 1.84 5.12
C PHE A 111 7.56 2.67 6.39
N VAL A 112 6.42 3.20 6.84
CA VAL A 112 6.36 4.06 8.04
C VAL A 112 5.47 3.37 9.07
N ASP A 113 6.08 2.88 10.15
CA ASP A 113 5.37 2.19 11.24
C ASP A 113 5.48 2.91 12.57
N GLU A 114 6.18 4.05 12.60
CA GLU A 114 6.31 4.89 13.78
C GLU A 114 6.43 6.36 13.35
N ILE A 115 6.42 7.28 14.31
CA ILE A 115 6.59 8.70 14.01
C ILE A 115 7.95 8.91 13.36
N THR A 116 7.94 9.46 12.16
CA THR A 116 9.15 9.65 11.36
C THR A 116 9.17 11.07 10.80
N THR A 117 10.32 11.71 10.88
CA THR A 117 10.54 13.00 10.24
C THR A 117 11.07 12.77 8.83
N ILE A 118 10.46 13.39 7.85
CA ILE A 118 10.91 13.34 6.46
C ILE A 118 11.46 14.71 6.11
N GLU A 119 12.76 14.73 5.80
CA GLU A 119 13.44 15.97 5.48
C GLU A 119 13.37 16.28 3.99
N ASP A 120 13.37 17.56 3.66
CA ASP A 120 13.46 18.02 2.27
C ASP A 120 14.85 17.69 1.72
N VAL A 121 14.85 17.28 0.48
CA VAL A 121 16.09 16.88 -0.21
C VAL A 121 16.31 17.79 -1.40
#